data_fb3e39826b04c3e3aa219d1a0a94bb82
#
_entry.id   fb3e39826b04c3e3aa219d1a0a94bb82
#
_cell.length_a   1.000
_cell.length_b   1.000
_cell.length_c   1.000
_cell.angle_alpha   90.00
_cell.angle_beta   90.00
_cell.angle_gamma   90.00
#
_symmetry.space_group_name_H-M   'P 1'
#
loop_
_entity.id
_entity.type
_entity.pdbx_description
1 polymer ?
#
loop_
_entity_poly.entity_id
_entity_poly.type
_entity_poly.pdbx_seq_one_letter_code
_entity_poly.pdbx_strand_id
1 'polypeptide(L)'
;MKGWVRASALALAAALGGAAGEGVVAATSDVSPTGFVVTFRHEVKATPHRVWEALGEIDKWWNGSHSWSGQAANLSLATQAGGCFCERWGANSVMHARVIHAVEDRMLRLEGSFGPLQALAVTSVMTFTLAAKDGGTTLVVTYRVAGNEAAGLQQLAGPVDGVIGEQARRLAAYVETGTPDPAKP
;
A
#
# COMPACT_ATOMS: atom_id res chain seq x y z
N MET A 1 0.46 78.78 3.29
CA MET A 1 0.99 77.74 2.37
C MET A 1 0.89 76.41 3.11
N LYS A 2 0.07 75.47 2.60
CA LYS A 2 -0.36 74.25 3.30
C LYS A 2 0.60 73.10 2.95
N GLY A 3 1.30 72.56 3.95
CA GLY A 3 2.12 71.36 3.81
C GLY A 3 1.28 70.08 4.06
N TRP A 4 1.26 69.18 3.11
CA TRP A 4 0.61 67.86 3.21
C TRP A 4 1.59 66.85 3.73
N VAL A 5 1.28 66.23 4.86
CA VAL A 5 1.99 65.07 5.42
C VAL A 5 1.36 63.82 4.81
N ARG A 6 2.17 63.03 4.06
CA ARG A 6 1.77 61.72 3.57
C ARG A 6 2.08 60.66 4.62
N ALA A 7 1.06 60.02 5.13
CA ALA A 7 1.21 58.83 5.96
C ALA A 7 1.39 57.59 5.07
N SER A 8 2.54 56.92 5.21
CA SER A 8 2.81 55.64 4.56
C SER A 8 2.28 54.50 5.45
N ALA A 9 1.27 53.79 4.97
CA ALA A 9 0.78 52.56 5.61
C ALA A 9 1.68 51.40 5.21
N LEU A 10 2.41 50.81 6.17
CA LEU A 10 3.06 49.52 5.98
C LEU A 10 2.00 48.40 6.04
N ALA A 11 1.78 47.74 4.94
CA ALA A 11 0.99 46.50 4.90
C ALA A 11 1.88 45.33 5.33
N LEU A 12 1.55 44.74 6.47
CA LEU A 12 2.16 43.49 6.96
C LEU A 12 1.51 42.34 6.21
N ALA A 13 2.21 41.72 5.24
CA ALA A 13 1.79 40.51 4.59
C ALA A 13 2.07 39.31 5.51
N ALA A 14 1.04 38.79 6.16
CA ALA A 14 1.12 37.50 6.86
C ALA A 14 1.21 36.36 5.84
N ALA A 15 2.39 35.74 5.71
CA ALA A 15 2.55 34.51 4.98
C ALA A 15 1.90 33.36 5.76
N LEU A 16 0.72 32.96 5.35
CA LEU A 16 0.11 31.69 5.77
C LEU A 16 0.88 30.54 5.11
N GLY A 17 1.86 30.02 5.85
CA GLY A 17 2.53 28.77 5.51
C GLY A 17 1.52 27.62 5.62
N GLY A 18 0.90 27.26 4.51
CA GLY A 18 0.11 26.03 4.42
C GLY A 18 1.05 24.83 4.55
N ALA A 19 0.94 24.08 5.65
CA ALA A 19 1.51 22.73 5.72
C ALA A 19 0.80 21.91 4.65
N ALA A 20 1.51 21.61 3.54
CA ALA A 20 1.07 20.63 2.58
C ALA A 20 1.07 19.29 3.31
N GLY A 21 -0.09 18.81 3.72
CA GLY A 21 -0.27 17.43 4.18
C GLY A 21 0.19 16.51 3.05
N GLU A 22 1.23 15.72 3.30
CA GLU A 22 1.68 14.68 2.36
C GLU A 22 0.57 13.65 2.21
N GLY A 23 -0.26 13.82 1.18
CA GLY A 23 -1.44 13.00 0.93
C GLY A 23 -1.04 11.62 0.41
N VAL A 24 -1.75 10.61 0.88
CA VAL A 24 -1.80 9.29 0.24
C VAL A 24 -2.25 9.50 -1.20
N VAL A 25 -1.42 9.13 -2.17
CA VAL A 25 -1.82 9.10 -3.57
C VAL A 25 -2.26 7.69 -3.90
N ALA A 26 -3.55 7.51 -4.14
CA ALA A 26 -4.14 6.28 -4.64
C ALA A 26 -4.54 6.49 -6.10
N ALA A 27 -4.24 5.54 -6.96
CA ALA A 27 -4.64 5.57 -8.36
C ALA A 27 -4.98 4.17 -8.86
N THR A 28 -6.20 4.03 -9.39
CA THR A 28 -6.55 2.89 -10.25
C THR A 28 -6.40 3.34 -11.69
N SER A 29 -5.63 2.60 -12.47
CA SER A 29 -5.33 2.90 -13.87
C SER A 29 -5.45 1.67 -14.75
N ASP A 30 -5.39 1.89 -16.08
CA ASP A 30 -5.40 0.84 -17.10
C ASP A 30 -6.60 -0.11 -16.97
N VAL A 31 -7.75 0.41 -16.46
CA VAL A 31 -8.96 -0.40 -16.29
C VAL A 31 -9.55 -0.75 -17.65
N SER A 32 -9.64 -2.04 -17.91
CA SER A 32 -10.14 -2.63 -19.15
C SER A 32 -10.83 -3.97 -18.86
N PRO A 33 -11.55 -4.55 -19.85
CA PRO A 33 -12.09 -5.90 -19.70
C PRO A 33 -11.03 -6.98 -19.37
N THR A 34 -9.77 -6.75 -19.77
CA THR A 34 -8.67 -7.72 -19.62
C THR A 34 -7.68 -7.40 -18.51
N GLY A 35 -7.86 -6.32 -17.73
CA GLY A 35 -6.95 -6.01 -16.65
C GLY A 35 -7.14 -4.64 -16.00
N PHE A 36 -6.37 -4.43 -14.94
CA PHE A 36 -6.27 -3.13 -14.24
C PHE A 36 -4.98 -3.07 -13.43
N VAL A 37 -4.63 -1.86 -13.00
CA VAL A 37 -3.54 -1.61 -12.07
C VAL A 37 -4.05 -0.74 -10.93
N VAL A 38 -3.75 -1.11 -9.69
CA VAL A 38 -3.95 -0.25 -8.52
C VAL A 38 -2.60 0.10 -7.92
N THR A 39 -2.42 1.37 -7.52
CA THR A 39 -1.16 1.87 -6.97
C THR A 39 -1.43 2.78 -5.79
N PHE A 40 -0.71 2.56 -4.70
CA PHE A 40 -0.78 3.35 -3.47
C PHE A 40 0.62 3.83 -3.10
N ARG A 41 0.72 5.10 -2.72
CA ARG A 41 1.96 5.72 -2.28
C ARG A 41 1.77 6.28 -0.87
N HIS A 42 2.68 5.92 0.02
CA HIS A 42 2.73 6.41 1.40
C HIS A 42 4.14 6.95 1.71
N GLU A 43 4.20 8.09 2.34
CA GLU A 43 5.44 8.57 2.97
C GLU A 43 5.42 8.10 4.43
N VAL A 44 6.35 7.22 4.77
CA VAL A 44 6.40 6.51 6.06
C VAL A 44 7.58 7.03 6.87
N LYS A 45 7.34 7.40 8.13
CA LYS A 45 8.38 7.93 9.05
C LYS A 45 9.19 6.81 9.70
N ALA A 46 9.77 5.95 8.86
CA ALA A 46 10.65 4.86 9.28
C ALA A 46 11.64 4.54 8.17
N THR A 47 12.76 3.89 8.52
CA THR A 47 13.78 3.50 7.53
C THR A 47 13.25 2.43 6.57
N PRO A 48 13.81 2.31 5.34
CA PRO A 48 13.48 1.22 4.43
C PRO A 48 13.64 -0.17 5.07
N HIS A 49 14.65 -0.34 5.93
CA HIS A 49 14.89 -1.59 6.66
C HIS A 49 13.70 -1.95 7.58
N ARG A 50 13.18 -0.99 8.37
CA ARG A 50 12.00 -1.26 9.21
C ARG A 50 10.76 -1.61 8.39
N VAL A 51 10.56 -0.97 7.23
CA VAL A 51 9.46 -1.32 6.31
C VAL A 51 9.65 -2.74 5.76
N TRP A 52 10.90 -3.09 5.40
CA TRP A 52 11.24 -4.43 4.91
C TRP A 52 10.97 -5.53 5.94
N GLU A 53 11.38 -5.33 7.19
CA GLU A 53 11.05 -6.24 8.30
C GLU A 53 9.54 -6.42 8.44
N ALA A 54 8.78 -5.31 8.41
CA ALA A 54 7.34 -5.33 8.54
C ALA A 54 6.64 -6.12 7.42
N LEU A 55 7.20 -6.16 6.21
CA LEU A 55 6.66 -7.02 5.15
C LEU A 55 6.62 -8.49 5.58
N GLY A 56 7.66 -8.97 6.28
CA GLY A 56 7.72 -10.33 6.83
C GLY A 56 6.73 -10.57 7.98
N GLU A 57 6.33 -9.51 8.68
CA GLU A 57 5.39 -9.53 9.81
C GLU A 57 3.93 -9.38 9.35
N ILE A 58 3.57 -10.01 8.23
CA ILE A 58 2.28 -9.81 7.56
C ILE A 58 1.07 -10.13 8.46
N ASP A 59 1.21 -11.03 9.41
CA ASP A 59 0.22 -11.40 10.41
C ASP A 59 -0.10 -10.25 11.39
N LYS A 60 0.74 -9.22 11.48
CA LYS A 60 0.56 -8.07 12.36
C LYS A 60 -0.23 -6.93 11.72
N TRP A 61 -0.20 -6.82 10.39
CA TRP A 61 -0.81 -5.66 9.73
C TRP A 61 -1.86 -6.00 8.67
N TRP A 62 -1.85 -7.19 8.07
CA TRP A 62 -2.90 -7.56 7.12
C TRP A 62 -4.26 -7.65 7.83
N ASN A 63 -5.32 -7.14 7.22
CA ASN A 63 -6.66 -7.29 7.78
C ASN A 63 -7.14 -8.73 7.57
N GLY A 64 -7.34 -9.45 8.69
CA GLY A 64 -7.79 -10.85 8.67
C GLY A 64 -9.14 -11.07 7.98
N SER A 65 -10.02 -10.04 7.93
CA SER A 65 -11.30 -10.15 7.19
C SER A 65 -11.09 -10.34 5.67
N HIS A 66 -9.90 -10.03 5.16
CA HIS A 66 -9.47 -10.26 3.78
C HIS A 66 -8.55 -11.48 3.67
N SER A 67 -8.78 -12.50 4.48
CA SER A 67 -8.15 -13.82 4.42
C SER A 67 -9.21 -14.92 4.39
N TRP A 68 -8.85 -16.14 4.03
CA TRP A 68 -9.78 -17.26 3.95
C TRP A 68 -10.19 -17.80 5.32
N SER A 69 -9.30 -17.73 6.31
CA SER A 69 -9.60 -18.13 7.70
C SER A 69 -10.28 -17.04 8.52
N GLY A 70 -10.32 -15.80 8.04
CA GLY A 70 -10.77 -14.64 8.79
C GLY A 70 -9.80 -14.17 9.88
N GLN A 71 -8.57 -14.72 9.93
CA GLN A 71 -7.61 -14.46 11.00
C GLN A 71 -6.22 -14.14 10.46
N ALA A 72 -5.74 -12.92 10.67
CA ALA A 72 -4.41 -12.50 10.25
C ALA A 72 -3.28 -13.37 10.84
N ALA A 73 -3.44 -13.87 12.07
CA ALA A 73 -2.46 -14.73 12.74
C ALA A 73 -2.13 -16.04 12.00
N ASN A 74 -2.97 -16.43 11.03
CA ASN A 74 -2.77 -17.60 10.19
C ASN A 74 -1.93 -17.30 8.94
N LEU A 75 -1.63 -16.02 8.68
CA LEU A 75 -0.85 -15.56 7.54
C LEU A 75 0.66 -15.62 7.84
N SER A 76 1.43 -15.85 6.81
CA SER A 76 2.90 -15.79 6.86
C SER A 76 3.45 -15.34 5.51
N LEU A 77 4.55 -14.57 5.53
CA LEU A 77 5.26 -14.16 4.31
C LEU A 77 6.77 -14.35 4.51
N ALA A 78 7.35 -15.21 3.70
CA ALA A 78 8.80 -15.37 3.62
C ALA A 78 9.33 -14.46 2.50
N THR A 79 10.16 -13.48 2.85
CA THR A 79 10.54 -12.35 1.96
C THR A 79 11.65 -12.66 0.96
N GLN A 80 12.21 -13.88 0.93
CA GLN A 80 13.19 -14.31 -0.08
C GLN A 80 12.54 -14.87 -1.35
N ALA A 81 13.25 -14.86 -2.46
CA ALA A 81 12.76 -15.46 -3.71
C ALA A 81 12.39 -16.95 -3.52
N GLY A 82 11.25 -17.35 -4.05
CA GLY A 82 10.63 -18.66 -3.78
C GLY A 82 9.80 -18.71 -2.50
N GLY A 83 9.87 -17.68 -1.65
CA GLY A 83 9.09 -17.58 -0.42
C GLY A 83 7.58 -17.53 -0.69
N CYS A 84 6.82 -17.96 0.29
CA CYS A 84 5.36 -18.05 0.22
C CYS A 84 4.69 -16.96 1.03
N PHE A 85 3.73 -16.26 0.45
CA PHE A 85 2.64 -15.62 1.16
C PHE A 85 1.55 -16.67 1.34
N CYS A 86 1.53 -17.28 2.49
CA CYS A 86 0.69 -18.43 2.80
C CYS A 86 -0.24 -18.15 3.97
N GLU A 87 -1.34 -18.88 3.99
CA GLU A 87 -2.27 -18.96 5.11
C GLU A 87 -2.46 -20.41 5.50
N ARG A 88 -2.49 -20.72 6.81
CA ARG A 88 -2.69 -22.07 7.33
C ARG A 88 -3.57 -22.07 8.57
N TRP A 89 -4.58 -22.94 8.59
CA TRP A 89 -5.45 -23.10 9.78
C TRP A 89 -6.01 -24.52 9.82
N GLY A 90 -5.87 -25.19 10.94
CA GLY A 90 -6.24 -26.59 11.10
C GLY A 90 -5.54 -27.45 10.03
N ALA A 91 -6.29 -28.20 9.25
CA ALA A 91 -5.81 -29.00 8.14
C ALA A 91 -5.82 -28.24 6.77
N ASN A 92 -6.21 -26.96 6.77
CA ASN A 92 -6.39 -26.17 5.55
C ASN A 92 -5.16 -25.31 5.27
N SER A 93 -4.94 -24.99 3.99
CA SER A 93 -3.89 -24.07 3.59
C SER A 93 -4.21 -23.37 2.27
N VAL A 94 -3.70 -22.16 2.12
CA VAL A 94 -3.77 -21.38 0.88
C VAL A 94 -2.39 -20.77 0.62
N MET A 95 -1.93 -20.83 -0.62
CA MET A 95 -0.85 -19.98 -1.12
C MET A 95 -1.48 -18.79 -1.85
N HIS A 96 -1.41 -17.62 -1.23
CA HIS A 96 -1.91 -16.38 -1.83
C HIS A 96 -1.00 -15.89 -2.95
N ALA A 97 0.32 -15.98 -2.73
CA ALA A 97 1.33 -15.58 -3.71
C ALA A 97 2.69 -16.23 -3.41
N ARG A 98 3.57 -16.18 -4.41
CA ARG A 98 4.98 -16.57 -4.31
C ARG A 98 5.86 -15.34 -4.55
N VAL A 99 6.91 -15.19 -3.77
CA VAL A 99 7.93 -14.16 -4.01
C VAL A 99 8.75 -14.54 -5.24
N ILE A 100 8.75 -13.66 -6.25
CA ILE A 100 9.49 -13.86 -7.51
C ILE A 100 10.72 -12.95 -7.64
N HIS A 101 10.80 -11.89 -6.81
CA HIS A 101 11.94 -11.00 -6.78
C HIS A 101 12.01 -10.30 -5.41
N ALA A 102 13.16 -10.36 -4.77
CA ALA A 102 13.44 -9.72 -3.50
C ALA A 102 14.78 -8.97 -3.57
N VAL A 103 14.76 -7.70 -3.22
CA VAL A 103 15.95 -6.87 -3.01
C VAL A 103 15.74 -6.20 -1.66
N GLU A 104 16.47 -6.67 -0.65
CA GLU A 104 16.35 -6.20 0.73
C GLU A 104 16.36 -4.68 0.81
N ASP A 105 15.49 -4.12 1.64
CA ASP A 105 15.28 -2.68 1.86
C ASP A 105 14.88 -1.86 0.61
N ARG A 106 14.58 -2.52 -0.52
CA ARG A 106 14.25 -1.82 -1.77
C ARG A 106 13.00 -2.32 -2.48
N MET A 107 12.83 -3.64 -2.61
CA MET A 107 11.73 -4.15 -3.40
C MET A 107 11.41 -5.59 -3.07
N LEU A 108 10.11 -5.86 -2.90
CA LEU A 108 9.55 -7.20 -2.84
C LEU A 108 8.49 -7.34 -3.91
N ARG A 109 8.62 -8.38 -4.76
CA ARG A 109 7.64 -8.68 -5.81
C ARG A 109 7.09 -10.08 -5.65
N LEU A 110 5.77 -10.17 -5.65
CA LEU A 110 5.02 -11.41 -5.51
C LEU A 110 4.18 -11.65 -6.76
N GLU A 111 4.13 -12.90 -7.19
CA GLU A 111 3.19 -13.39 -8.20
C GLU A 111 2.08 -14.15 -7.48
N GLY A 112 0.82 -13.76 -7.68
CA GLY A 112 -0.32 -14.44 -7.09
C GLY A 112 -1.59 -13.61 -7.11
N SER A 113 -2.71 -14.31 -7.22
CA SER A 113 -4.04 -13.72 -7.31
C SER A 113 -4.73 -13.85 -5.95
N PHE A 114 -5.16 -12.71 -5.38
CA PHE A 114 -5.73 -12.66 -4.04
C PHE A 114 -7.24 -12.85 -4.04
N GLY A 115 -7.74 -13.50 -2.99
CA GLY A 115 -9.17 -13.69 -2.76
C GLY A 115 -9.89 -14.32 -3.97
N PRO A 116 -11.03 -13.76 -4.41
CA PRO A 116 -11.82 -14.30 -5.51
C PRO A 116 -11.06 -14.39 -6.84
N LEU A 117 -10.00 -13.59 -7.04
CA LEU A 117 -9.19 -13.62 -8.25
C LEU A 117 -8.49 -14.98 -8.46
N GLN A 118 -8.24 -15.75 -7.40
CA GLN A 118 -7.61 -17.08 -7.52
C GLN A 118 -8.39 -18.07 -8.39
N ALA A 119 -9.72 -17.97 -8.37
CA ALA A 119 -10.59 -18.86 -9.12
C ALA A 119 -10.78 -18.43 -10.59
N LEU A 120 -10.31 -17.23 -10.98
CA LEU A 120 -10.62 -16.63 -12.28
C LEU A 120 -9.57 -16.93 -13.36
N ALA A 121 -8.57 -17.76 -13.09
CA ALA A 121 -7.47 -18.06 -14.01
C ALA A 121 -6.80 -16.78 -14.58
N VAL A 122 -6.55 -15.79 -13.70
CA VAL A 122 -5.87 -14.53 -14.01
C VAL A 122 -4.41 -14.58 -13.54
N THR A 123 -3.57 -13.75 -14.13
CA THR A 123 -2.20 -13.51 -13.66
C THR A 123 -2.14 -12.18 -12.91
N SER A 124 -1.48 -12.18 -11.76
CA SER A 124 -1.36 -10.96 -10.97
C SER A 124 0.01 -10.83 -10.33
N VAL A 125 0.49 -9.59 -10.25
CA VAL A 125 1.80 -9.26 -9.65
C VAL A 125 1.63 -8.10 -8.68
N MET A 126 2.00 -8.32 -7.41
CA MET A 126 2.11 -7.28 -6.41
C MET A 126 3.58 -6.89 -6.23
N THR A 127 3.84 -5.59 -6.16
CA THR A 127 5.19 -5.07 -5.92
C THR A 127 5.14 -4.03 -4.80
N PHE A 128 5.96 -4.22 -3.78
CA PHE A 128 6.31 -3.21 -2.78
C PHE A 128 7.65 -2.61 -3.18
N THR A 129 7.72 -1.29 -3.33
CA THR A 129 8.95 -0.56 -3.62
C THR A 129 9.23 0.40 -2.47
N LEU A 130 10.46 0.38 -1.96
CA LEU A 130 10.93 1.18 -0.84
C LEU A 130 12.04 2.10 -1.33
N ALA A 131 11.87 3.41 -1.14
CA ALA A 131 12.89 4.40 -1.45
C ALA A 131 13.13 5.30 -0.25
N ALA A 132 14.38 5.39 0.20
CA ALA A 132 14.73 6.30 1.27
C ALA A 132 14.44 7.75 0.86
N LYS A 133 13.81 8.53 1.75
CA LYS A 133 13.47 9.94 1.52
C LYS A 133 13.42 10.69 2.85
N ASP A 134 14.20 11.74 2.99
CA ASP A 134 14.13 12.73 4.08
C ASP A 134 14.07 12.09 5.50
N GLY A 135 14.85 11.03 5.74
CA GLY A 135 14.87 10.29 7.01
C GLY A 135 13.75 9.27 7.19
N GLY A 136 12.87 9.12 6.20
CA GLY A 136 11.82 8.13 6.12
C GLY A 136 11.91 7.27 4.86
N THR A 137 10.77 6.74 4.47
CA THR A 137 10.62 5.87 3.29
C THR A 137 9.40 6.25 2.47
N THR A 138 9.58 6.42 1.17
CA THR A 138 8.49 6.34 0.23
C THR A 138 8.18 4.86 -0.02
N LEU A 139 7.03 4.41 0.45
CA LEU A 139 6.47 3.08 0.17
C LEU A 139 5.50 3.19 -1.01
N VAL A 140 5.75 2.43 -2.07
CA VAL A 140 4.80 2.28 -3.19
C VAL A 140 4.35 0.83 -3.27
N VAL A 141 3.03 0.62 -3.22
CA VAL A 141 2.40 -0.70 -3.41
C VAL A 141 1.66 -0.67 -4.73
N THR A 142 2.04 -1.56 -5.66
CA THR A 142 1.37 -1.70 -6.96
C THR A 142 0.86 -3.11 -7.11
N TYR A 143 -0.41 -3.28 -7.48
CA TYR A 143 -0.97 -4.57 -7.82
C TYR A 143 -1.55 -4.52 -9.24
N ARG A 144 -0.98 -5.34 -10.11
CA ARG A 144 -1.36 -5.46 -11.53
C ARG A 144 -2.06 -6.79 -11.74
N VAL A 145 -3.23 -6.75 -12.35
CA VAL A 145 -4.05 -7.93 -12.68
C VAL A 145 -4.29 -7.96 -14.18
N ALA A 146 -4.13 -9.13 -14.80
CA ALA A 146 -4.42 -9.36 -16.20
C ALA A 146 -5.09 -10.74 -16.41
N GLY A 147 -6.00 -10.82 -17.39
CA GLY A 147 -6.73 -12.02 -17.70
C GLY A 147 -7.53 -11.89 -18.99
N ASN A 148 -8.48 -12.79 -19.21
CA ASN A 148 -9.40 -12.69 -20.33
C ASN A 148 -10.66 -11.88 -19.97
N GLU A 149 -11.41 -11.47 -20.99
CA GLU A 149 -12.63 -10.65 -20.81
C GLU A 149 -13.71 -11.34 -19.96
N ALA A 150 -13.80 -12.68 -20.02
CA ALA A 150 -14.79 -13.42 -19.24
C ALA A 150 -14.53 -13.37 -17.73
N ALA A 151 -13.35 -12.95 -17.30
CA ALA A 151 -13.01 -12.80 -15.89
C ALA A 151 -13.69 -11.58 -15.20
N GLY A 152 -14.31 -10.68 -15.97
CA GLY A 152 -15.02 -9.52 -15.43
C GLY A 152 -14.12 -8.52 -14.68
N LEU A 153 -12.85 -8.38 -15.10
CA LEU A 153 -11.83 -7.62 -14.35
C LEU A 153 -12.15 -6.14 -14.20
N GLN A 154 -12.84 -5.56 -15.16
CA GLN A 154 -13.25 -4.15 -15.09
C GLN A 154 -14.13 -3.87 -13.87
N GLN A 155 -15.06 -4.79 -13.53
CA GLN A 155 -15.95 -4.66 -12.37
C GLN A 155 -15.22 -4.94 -11.04
N LEU A 156 -14.13 -5.70 -11.09
CA LEU A 156 -13.34 -6.05 -9.91
C LEU A 156 -12.31 -4.97 -9.53
N ALA A 157 -11.98 -4.05 -10.43
CA ALA A 157 -10.96 -3.02 -10.19
C ALA A 157 -11.25 -2.20 -8.92
N GLY A 158 -12.48 -1.68 -8.75
CA GLY A 158 -12.86 -0.91 -7.57
C GLY A 158 -12.81 -1.70 -6.25
N PRO A 159 -13.45 -2.87 -6.14
CA PRO A 159 -13.32 -3.73 -4.96
C PRO A 159 -11.87 -4.09 -4.60
N VAL A 160 -11.04 -4.42 -5.60
CA VAL A 160 -9.62 -4.73 -5.37
C VAL A 160 -8.83 -3.50 -4.93
N ASP A 161 -9.11 -2.31 -5.52
CA ASP A 161 -8.52 -1.03 -5.07
C ASP A 161 -8.78 -0.81 -3.57
N GLY A 162 -10.04 -0.96 -3.14
CA GLY A 162 -10.40 -0.81 -1.72
C GLY A 162 -9.63 -1.75 -0.79
N VAL A 163 -9.56 -3.03 -1.13
CA VAL A 163 -8.85 -4.03 -0.31
C VAL A 163 -7.35 -3.76 -0.27
N ILE A 164 -6.69 -3.57 -1.42
CA ILE A 164 -5.23 -3.38 -1.46
C ILE A 164 -4.84 -2.03 -0.84
N GLY A 165 -5.66 -0.99 -1.04
CA GLY A 165 -5.46 0.32 -0.41
C GLY A 165 -5.55 0.25 1.11
N GLU A 166 -6.49 -0.52 1.64
CA GLU A 166 -6.56 -0.78 3.09
C GLU A 166 -5.27 -1.45 3.58
N GLN A 167 -4.79 -2.51 2.91
CA GLN A 167 -3.58 -3.20 3.34
C GLN A 167 -2.34 -2.29 3.28
N ALA A 168 -2.20 -1.47 2.23
CA ALA A 168 -1.10 -0.52 2.10
C ALA A 168 -1.11 0.52 3.24
N ARG A 169 -2.28 1.05 3.58
CA ARG A 169 -2.46 1.97 4.71
C ARG A 169 -2.14 1.29 6.04
N ARG A 170 -2.60 0.05 6.25
CA ARG A 170 -2.36 -0.72 7.49
C ARG A 170 -0.87 -1.02 7.68
N LEU A 171 -0.16 -1.39 6.61
CA LEU A 171 1.29 -1.55 6.66
C LEU A 171 1.98 -0.25 7.05
N ALA A 172 1.65 0.87 6.41
CA ALA A 172 2.22 2.18 6.73
C ALA A 172 1.99 2.55 8.20
N ALA A 173 0.75 2.42 8.70
CA ALA A 173 0.40 2.68 10.08
C ALA A 173 1.15 1.76 11.06
N TYR A 174 1.24 0.47 10.76
CA TYR A 174 1.95 -0.50 11.60
C TYR A 174 3.44 -0.16 11.74
N VAL A 175 4.08 0.21 10.64
CA VAL A 175 5.49 0.59 10.64
C VAL A 175 5.74 1.83 11.51
N GLU A 176 4.86 2.82 11.45
CA GLU A 176 5.01 4.09 12.17
C GLU A 176 4.62 4.01 13.66
N THR A 177 3.60 3.22 13.99
CA THR A 177 2.95 3.27 15.30
C THR A 177 3.00 1.95 16.07
N GLY A 178 3.42 0.85 15.42
CA GLY A 178 3.37 -0.51 15.97
C GLY A 178 1.98 -1.15 15.93
N THR A 179 0.96 -0.44 15.40
CA THR A 179 -0.41 -0.97 15.23
C THR A 179 -0.96 -0.62 13.85
N PRO A 180 -1.64 -1.56 13.15
CA PRO A 180 -2.21 -1.29 11.82
C PRO A 180 -3.44 -0.39 11.86
N ASP A 181 -4.10 -0.27 13.02
CA ASP A 181 -5.30 0.53 13.26
C ASP A 181 -5.07 1.49 14.44
N PRO A 182 -4.25 2.54 14.26
CA PRO A 182 -4.07 3.52 15.31
C PRO A 182 -5.40 4.21 15.62
N ALA A 183 -5.62 4.53 16.89
CA ALA A 183 -6.78 5.31 17.29
C ALA A 183 -6.81 6.62 16.48
N LYS A 184 -7.98 7.00 15.95
CA LYS A 184 -8.13 8.32 15.35
C LYS A 184 -7.82 9.39 16.40
N PRO A 185 -7.03 10.42 16.06
CA PRO A 185 -6.75 11.53 16.97
C PRO A 185 -8.01 12.33 17.33
#